data_7ff780c9164b0a225431797ebc6f8197
#
_entry.id   7ff780c9164b0a225431797ebc6f8197
#
_cell.length_a   1.000
_cell.length_b   1.000
_cell.length_c   1.000
_cell.angle_alpha   90.00
_cell.angle_beta   90.00
_cell.angle_gamma   90.00
#
_symmetry.space_group_name_H-M   'P 1'
#
loop_
_entity.id
_entity.type
_entity.pdbx_description
1 polymer ?
#
loop_
_entity_poly.entity_id
_entity_poly.type
_entity_poly.pdbx_seq_one_letter_code
_entity_poly.pdbx_strand_id
1 'polypeptide(L)'
;YIPIYLLQKEQIPKAIAMDVNEGPLLRAKAHIREWGLENYIETRLSDGVQALKRGEVQSVVIAGMGGPLMEKILLEGREVLLEISELILQPQSEIAHFRKFLAQQGYRIVQEDMIEEEGKYYPMMKAVHGKMSWKTEVEYVYGGELLRQKHPVLKQYLKGQQQKAEKLLESLQKSETESAKKRTAELQQEIAQRKEALAYYEGE
;
A
#
# COMPACT_ATOMS: atom_id res chain seq x y z
N TYR A 1 5.16 17.07 -0.91
CA TYR A 1 6.60 16.82 -0.71
C TYR A 1 7.16 15.83 -1.74
N ILE A 2 6.48 14.71 -2.06
CA ILE A 2 6.99 13.68 -2.98
C ILE A 2 7.41 14.26 -4.35
N PRO A 3 6.58 15.07 -5.06
CA PRO A 3 7.00 15.64 -6.34
C PRO A 3 8.24 16.55 -6.24
N ILE A 4 8.33 17.35 -5.19
CA ILE A 4 9.48 18.23 -4.94
C ILE A 4 10.75 17.40 -4.78
N TYR A 5 10.71 16.36 -3.94
CA TYR A 5 11.83 15.46 -3.71
C TYR A 5 12.29 14.77 -5.01
N LEU A 6 11.35 14.24 -5.80
CA LEU A 6 11.66 13.53 -7.04
C LEU A 6 12.28 14.46 -8.09
N LEU A 7 11.80 15.70 -8.19
CA LEU A 7 12.37 16.71 -9.08
C LEU A 7 13.78 17.11 -8.63
N GLN A 8 14.01 17.34 -7.33
CA GLN A 8 15.34 17.65 -6.80
C GLN A 8 16.35 16.53 -7.00
N LYS A 9 15.88 15.28 -7.08
CA LYS A 9 16.70 14.10 -7.38
C LYS A 9 16.80 13.82 -8.89
N GLU A 10 16.25 14.70 -9.73
CA GLU A 10 16.24 14.55 -11.20
C GLU A 10 15.59 13.23 -11.67
N GLN A 11 14.72 12.64 -10.85
CA GLN A 11 14.06 11.36 -11.16
C GLN A 11 12.85 11.53 -12.08
N ILE A 12 12.26 12.72 -12.09
CA ILE A 12 11.13 13.06 -12.97
C ILE A 12 11.33 14.46 -13.57
N PRO A 13 10.87 14.71 -14.79
CA PRO A 13 10.97 16.05 -15.41
C PRO A 13 9.86 17.01 -14.98
N LYS A 14 8.67 16.48 -14.63
CA LYS A 14 7.48 17.26 -14.26
C LYS A 14 6.56 16.42 -13.38
N ALA A 15 5.66 17.09 -12.67
CA ALA A 15 4.62 16.44 -11.87
C ALA A 15 3.29 17.20 -11.89
N ILE A 16 2.20 16.48 -11.60
CA ILE A 16 0.88 17.03 -11.31
C ILE A 16 0.52 16.60 -9.88
N ALA A 17 0.28 17.56 -9.01
CA ALA A 17 -0.17 17.32 -7.66
C ALA A 17 -1.68 17.57 -7.56
N MET A 18 -2.42 16.59 -7.08
CA MET A 18 -3.89 16.64 -7.01
C MET A 18 -4.40 16.41 -5.60
N ASP A 19 -5.47 17.09 -5.25
CA ASP A 19 -6.24 16.89 -4.04
C ASP A 19 -7.70 17.28 -4.28
N VAL A 20 -8.63 16.65 -3.56
CA VAL A 20 -10.07 16.97 -3.63
C VAL A 20 -10.40 18.26 -2.88
N ASN A 21 -9.52 18.70 -1.97
CA ASN A 21 -9.71 19.90 -1.17
C ASN A 21 -8.75 21.02 -1.56
N GLU A 22 -9.26 22.25 -1.56
CA GLU A 22 -8.46 23.45 -1.87
C GLU A 22 -7.35 23.71 -0.84
N GLY A 23 -7.62 23.46 0.45
CA GLY A 23 -6.67 23.73 1.53
C GLY A 23 -5.32 23.04 1.36
N PRO A 24 -5.27 21.71 1.15
CA PRO A 24 -4.04 21.00 0.81
C PRO A 24 -3.35 21.52 -0.46
N LEU A 25 -4.12 21.87 -1.50
CA LEU A 25 -3.56 22.43 -2.73
C LEU A 25 -2.92 23.80 -2.54
N LEU A 26 -3.51 24.66 -1.71
CA LEU A 26 -2.92 25.96 -1.37
C LEU A 26 -1.59 25.78 -0.63
N ARG A 27 -1.52 24.83 0.31
CA ARG A 27 -0.26 24.50 0.98
C ARG A 27 0.77 23.93 0.01
N ALA A 28 0.34 23.03 -0.90
CA ALA A 28 1.22 22.50 -1.94
C ALA A 28 1.77 23.61 -2.83
N LYS A 29 0.93 24.54 -3.29
CA LYS A 29 1.36 25.72 -4.08
C LYS A 29 2.38 26.59 -3.35
N ALA A 30 2.18 26.82 -2.04
CA ALA A 30 3.12 27.58 -1.22
C ALA A 30 4.50 26.89 -1.17
N HIS A 31 4.54 25.59 -0.89
CA HIS A 31 5.78 24.80 -0.88
C HIS A 31 6.46 24.74 -2.26
N ILE A 32 5.68 24.56 -3.33
CA ILE A 32 6.20 24.55 -4.71
C ILE A 32 6.90 25.87 -5.04
N ARG A 33 6.30 26.99 -4.64
CA ARG A 33 6.87 28.34 -4.83
C ARG A 33 8.13 28.53 -3.98
N GLU A 34 8.11 28.10 -2.73
CA GLU A 34 9.28 28.17 -1.83
C GLU A 34 10.52 27.48 -2.44
N TRP A 35 10.30 26.40 -3.20
CA TRP A 35 11.35 25.66 -3.88
C TRP A 35 11.61 26.13 -5.33
N GLY A 36 10.90 27.13 -5.86
CA GLY A 36 11.07 27.63 -7.23
C GLY A 36 10.68 26.62 -8.31
N LEU A 37 9.71 25.74 -8.02
CA LEU A 37 9.33 24.61 -8.90
C LEU A 37 7.98 24.81 -9.61
N GLU A 38 7.46 26.05 -9.69
CA GLU A 38 6.17 26.36 -10.29
C GLU A 38 6.08 25.99 -11.79
N ASN A 39 7.20 25.98 -12.49
CA ASN A 39 7.26 25.58 -13.90
C ASN A 39 7.31 24.06 -14.10
N TYR A 40 7.48 23.29 -13.02
CA TYR A 40 7.67 21.83 -13.06
C TYR A 40 6.54 21.07 -12.37
N ILE A 41 5.83 21.70 -11.42
CA ILE A 41 4.73 21.05 -10.68
C ILE A 41 3.45 21.85 -10.90
N GLU A 42 2.51 21.23 -11.60
CA GLU A 42 1.14 21.72 -11.71
C GLU A 42 0.31 21.23 -10.52
N THR A 43 -0.66 22.05 -10.05
CA THR A 43 -1.62 21.65 -9.03
C THR A 43 -3.03 21.68 -9.58
N ARG A 44 -3.82 20.63 -9.35
CA ARG A 44 -5.22 20.54 -9.81
C ARG A 44 -6.15 20.11 -8.68
N LEU A 45 -7.33 20.76 -8.60
CA LEU A 45 -8.43 20.27 -7.79
C LEU A 45 -9.04 19.06 -8.48
N SER A 46 -9.09 17.90 -7.82
CA SER A 46 -9.54 16.64 -8.43
C SER A 46 -10.01 15.64 -7.39
N ASP A 47 -11.16 14.99 -7.61
CA ASP A 47 -11.50 13.77 -6.91
C ASP A 47 -10.73 12.62 -7.56
N GLY A 48 -9.73 12.09 -6.82
CA GLY A 48 -8.80 11.10 -7.36
C GLY A 48 -8.06 11.60 -8.61
N VAL A 49 -8.13 10.83 -9.69
CA VAL A 49 -7.41 11.08 -10.96
C VAL A 49 -8.29 11.68 -12.06
N GLN A 50 -9.50 12.13 -11.75
CA GLN A 50 -10.49 12.59 -12.74
C GLN A 50 -10.03 13.81 -13.55
N ALA A 51 -9.17 14.66 -12.98
CA ALA A 51 -8.61 15.82 -13.66
C ALA A 51 -7.41 15.50 -14.57
N LEU A 52 -6.96 14.25 -14.63
CA LEU A 52 -5.94 13.80 -15.58
C LEU A 52 -6.56 13.57 -16.97
N LYS A 53 -5.77 13.83 -17.99
CA LYS A 53 -6.06 13.42 -19.36
C LYS A 53 -5.35 12.12 -19.68
N ARG A 54 -5.94 11.34 -20.57
CA ARG A 54 -5.35 10.09 -21.05
C ARG A 54 -3.97 10.35 -21.68
N GLY A 55 -2.98 9.55 -21.31
CA GLY A 55 -1.59 9.68 -21.80
C GLY A 55 -0.80 10.87 -21.23
N GLU A 56 -1.38 11.66 -20.30
CA GLU A 56 -0.73 12.86 -19.76
C GLU A 56 0.41 12.55 -18.80
N VAL A 57 0.31 11.45 -18.07
CA VAL A 57 1.32 11.00 -17.10
C VAL A 57 1.65 9.52 -17.32
N GLN A 58 2.85 9.11 -16.94
CA GLN A 58 3.32 7.72 -17.06
C GLN A 58 3.22 6.97 -15.74
N SER A 59 3.36 7.68 -14.63
CA SER A 59 3.33 7.10 -13.27
C SER A 59 2.33 7.85 -12.41
N VAL A 60 1.57 7.11 -11.59
CA VAL A 60 0.65 7.68 -10.59
C VAL A 60 1.04 7.19 -9.21
N VAL A 61 1.16 8.12 -8.27
CA VAL A 61 1.40 7.84 -6.84
C VAL A 61 0.13 8.14 -6.06
N ILE A 62 -0.39 7.14 -5.33
CA ILE A 62 -1.50 7.31 -4.38
C ILE A 62 -1.02 6.78 -3.03
N ALA A 63 -0.86 7.65 -2.05
CA ALA A 63 -0.32 7.31 -0.74
C ALA A 63 -1.11 7.95 0.40
N GLY A 64 -1.09 7.30 1.57
CA GLY A 64 -1.71 7.84 2.78
C GLY A 64 -3.23 7.72 2.84
N MET A 65 -3.83 6.87 2.02
CA MET A 65 -5.28 6.67 1.93
C MET A 65 -5.68 5.26 2.34
N GLY A 66 -6.93 5.07 2.80
CA GLY A 66 -7.48 3.74 3.04
C GLY A 66 -7.66 2.95 1.74
N GLY A 67 -7.52 1.62 1.81
CA GLY A 67 -7.73 0.72 0.66
C GLY A 67 -9.03 0.98 -0.11
N PRO A 68 -10.19 1.04 0.54
CA PRO A 68 -11.47 1.28 -0.14
C PRO A 68 -11.53 2.60 -0.93
N LEU A 69 -10.90 3.67 -0.42
CA LEU A 69 -10.82 4.93 -1.15
C LEU A 69 -9.91 4.81 -2.38
N MET A 70 -8.79 4.11 -2.25
CA MET A 70 -7.91 3.86 -3.39
C MET A 70 -8.60 3.01 -4.46
N GLU A 71 -9.37 2.00 -4.06
CA GLU A 71 -10.18 1.19 -4.97
C GLU A 71 -11.16 2.04 -5.77
N LYS A 72 -11.89 2.93 -5.08
CA LYS A 72 -12.79 3.90 -5.73
C LYS A 72 -12.04 4.75 -6.77
N ILE A 73 -10.90 5.33 -6.39
CA ILE A 73 -10.08 6.17 -7.29
C ILE A 73 -9.64 5.39 -8.52
N LEU A 74 -9.19 4.14 -8.36
CA LEU A 74 -8.74 3.31 -9.46
C LEU A 74 -9.89 2.87 -10.38
N LEU A 75 -11.08 2.59 -9.84
CA LEU A 75 -12.27 2.24 -10.62
C LEU A 75 -12.79 3.44 -11.43
N GLU A 76 -12.95 4.59 -10.78
CA GLU A 76 -13.45 5.79 -11.43
C GLU A 76 -12.45 6.38 -12.44
N GLY A 77 -11.15 6.21 -12.19
CA GLY A 77 -10.08 6.64 -13.07
C GLY A 77 -9.69 5.64 -14.16
N ARG A 78 -10.38 4.51 -14.30
CA ARG A 78 -9.96 3.38 -15.11
C ARG A 78 -9.52 3.76 -16.52
N GLU A 79 -10.28 4.60 -17.21
CA GLU A 79 -9.98 5.01 -18.60
C GLU A 79 -8.68 5.80 -18.72
N VAL A 80 -8.44 6.70 -17.77
CA VAL A 80 -7.20 7.48 -17.71
C VAL A 80 -6.02 6.59 -17.37
N LEU A 81 -6.24 5.60 -16.49
CA LEU A 81 -5.20 4.71 -16.00
C LEU A 81 -4.82 3.58 -16.99
N LEU A 82 -5.56 3.38 -18.08
CA LEU A 82 -5.24 2.35 -19.09
C LEU A 82 -3.85 2.52 -19.73
N GLU A 83 -3.35 3.75 -19.86
CA GLU A 83 -2.06 4.06 -20.50
C GLU A 83 -0.93 4.33 -19.47
N ILE A 84 -1.22 4.18 -18.19
CA ILE A 84 -0.22 4.39 -17.15
C ILE A 84 0.77 3.21 -17.14
N SER A 85 2.04 3.52 -17.10
CA SER A 85 3.10 2.51 -17.04
C SER A 85 3.18 1.83 -15.67
N GLU A 86 2.93 2.60 -14.61
CA GLU A 86 3.03 2.10 -13.23
C GLU A 86 2.18 2.90 -12.23
N LEU A 87 1.77 2.20 -11.19
CA LEU A 87 1.12 2.75 -10.00
C LEU A 87 2.04 2.53 -8.80
N ILE A 88 2.28 3.55 -8.00
CA ILE A 88 2.94 3.45 -6.70
C ILE A 88 1.88 3.70 -5.63
N LEU A 89 1.61 2.70 -4.84
CA LEU A 89 0.44 2.65 -3.96
C LEU A 89 0.86 2.40 -2.52
N GLN A 90 0.35 3.22 -1.60
CA GLN A 90 0.59 3.04 -0.16
C GLN A 90 -0.76 3.08 0.58
N PRO A 91 -1.49 1.95 0.65
CA PRO A 91 -2.72 1.83 1.42
C PRO A 91 -2.44 1.79 2.92
N GLN A 92 -3.30 2.46 3.72
CA GLN A 92 -3.19 2.48 5.18
C GLN A 92 -4.17 1.54 5.88
N SER A 93 -5.13 0.98 5.16
CA SER A 93 -6.10 0.02 5.68
C SER A 93 -6.48 -1.02 4.64
N GLU A 94 -7.03 -2.15 5.08
CA GLU A 94 -7.55 -3.24 4.25
C GLU A 94 -6.56 -3.73 3.16
N ILE A 95 -5.27 -3.78 3.50
CA ILE A 95 -4.17 -3.95 2.57
C ILE A 95 -4.27 -5.28 1.81
N ALA A 96 -4.65 -6.37 2.50
CA ALA A 96 -4.84 -7.68 1.87
C ALA A 96 -5.99 -7.67 0.84
N HIS A 97 -7.09 -7.00 1.18
CA HIS A 97 -8.23 -6.82 0.28
C HIS A 97 -7.82 -5.99 -0.93
N PHE A 98 -7.13 -4.89 -0.71
CA PHE A 98 -6.63 -4.02 -1.77
C PHE A 98 -5.69 -4.76 -2.75
N ARG A 99 -4.80 -5.63 -2.27
CA ARG A 99 -3.96 -6.47 -3.14
C ARG A 99 -4.78 -7.43 -4.01
N LYS A 100 -5.83 -8.04 -3.43
CA LYS A 100 -6.77 -8.88 -4.18
C LYS A 100 -7.54 -8.08 -5.22
N PHE A 101 -8.00 -6.89 -4.85
CA PHE A 101 -8.65 -5.96 -5.77
C PHE A 101 -7.75 -5.64 -6.97
N LEU A 102 -6.48 -5.29 -6.76
CA LEU A 102 -5.54 -5.03 -7.84
C LEU A 102 -5.43 -6.22 -8.81
N ALA A 103 -5.33 -7.44 -8.28
CA ALA A 103 -5.29 -8.66 -9.09
C ALA A 103 -6.57 -8.85 -9.92
N GLN A 104 -7.74 -8.58 -9.33
CA GLN A 104 -9.05 -8.66 -10.01
C GLN A 104 -9.21 -7.59 -11.10
N GLN A 105 -8.60 -6.42 -10.92
CA GLN A 105 -8.64 -5.33 -11.90
C GLN A 105 -7.55 -5.46 -12.99
N GLY A 106 -6.83 -6.56 -13.03
CA GLY A 106 -5.81 -6.81 -14.05
C GLY A 106 -4.48 -6.10 -13.81
N TYR A 107 -4.19 -5.77 -12.56
CA TYR A 107 -2.86 -5.31 -12.15
C TYR A 107 -2.06 -6.44 -11.51
N ARG A 108 -0.75 -6.41 -11.69
CA ARG A 108 0.20 -7.24 -10.95
C ARG A 108 1.13 -6.36 -10.13
N ILE A 109 1.37 -6.74 -8.90
CA ILE A 109 2.38 -6.11 -8.05
C ILE A 109 3.74 -6.70 -8.47
N VAL A 110 4.68 -5.82 -8.80
CA VAL A 110 6.01 -6.19 -9.30
C VAL A 110 7.11 -5.89 -8.30
N GLN A 111 6.82 -5.04 -7.32
CA GLN A 111 7.75 -4.70 -6.25
C GLN A 111 6.94 -4.28 -5.02
N GLU A 112 7.45 -4.62 -3.85
CA GLU A 112 6.93 -4.12 -2.59
C GLU A 112 8.10 -3.68 -1.70
N ASP A 113 7.81 -2.73 -0.83
CA ASP A 113 8.70 -2.28 0.22
C ASP A 113 7.89 -2.03 1.50
N MET A 114 8.54 -1.98 2.64
CA MET A 114 7.90 -1.76 3.93
C MET A 114 8.83 -1.01 4.86
N ILE A 115 8.34 0.07 5.41
CA ILE A 115 9.05 0.82 6.44
C ILE A 115 8.32 0.71 7.78
N GLU A 116 9.06 0.90 8.87
CA GLU A 116 8.53 1.06 10.21
C GLU A 116 8.88 2.47 10.69
N GLU A 117 7.90 3.19 11.20
CA GLU A 117 8.05 4.52 11.76
C GLU A 117 7.17 4.65 13.00
N GLU A 118 7.74 4.96 14.13
CA GLU A 118 7.05 5.14 15.41
C GLU A 118 6.14 3.95 15.80
N GLY A 119 6.59 2.72 15.53
CA GLY A 119 5.84 1.48 15.82
C GLY A 119 4.72 1.16 14.84
N LYS A 120 4.55 1.95 13.78
CA LYS A 120 3.61 1.70 12.69
C LYS A 120 4.35 1.18 11.46
N TYR A 121 3.67 0.35 10.70
CA TYR A 121 4.22 -0.29 9.51
C TYR A 121 3.50 0.21 8.26
N TYR A 122 4.27 0.60 7.27
CA TYR A 122 3.78 1.22 6.04
C TYR A 122 4.24 0.40 4.82
N PRO A 123 3.44 -0.59 4.40
CA PRO A 123 3.74 -1.29 3.15
C PRO A 123 3.44 -0.40 1.95
N MET A 124 4.31 -0.48 0.97
CA MET A 124 4.22 0.20 -0.32
C MET A 124 4.31 -0.83 -1.43
N MET A 125 3.64 -0.55 -2.54
CA MET A 125 3.66 -1.47 -3.68
C MET A 125 3.71 -0.71 -5.00
N LYS A 126 4.47 -1.27 -5.93
CA LYS A 126 4.49 -0.89 -7.33
C LYS A 126 3.65 -1.89 -8.12
N ALA A 127 2.64 -1.41 -8.80
CA ALA A 127 1.76 -2.21 -9.62
C ALA A 127 1.82 -1.77 -11.08
N VAL A 128 1.71 -2.73 -11.99
CA VAL A 128 1.64 -2.51 -13.44
C VAL A 128 0.50 -3.34 -14.02
N HIS A 129 0.05 -3.02 -15.22
CA HIS A 129 -0.92 -3.87 -15.91
C HIS A 129 -0.37 -5.28 -16.12
N GLY A 130 -1.19 -6.29 -15.88
CA GLY A 130 -0.83 -7.69 -16.07
C GLY A 130 -1.49 -8.64 -15.08
N LYS A 131 -1.31 -9.93 -15.31
CA LYS A 131 -1.89 -10.97 -14.46
C LYS A 131 -1.02 -11.20 -13.23
N MET A 132 -1.64 -11.15 -12.04
CA MET A 132 -0.98 -11.47 -10.78
C MET A 132 -0.53 -12.95 -10.77
N SER A 133 0.67 -13.19 -10.28
CA SER A 133 1.26 -14.53 -10.17
C SER A 133 1.08 -15.18 -8.80
N TRP A 134 0.64 -14.44 -7.80
CA TRP A 134 0.45 -14.93 -6.42
C TRP A 134 -0.67 -15.97 -6.36
N LYS A 135 -0.47 -17.00 -5.55
CA LYS A 135 -1.36 -18.17 -5.49
C LYS A 135 -1.93 -18.41 -4.09
N THR A 136 -1.25 -17.93 -3.04
CA THR A 136 -1.60 -18.24 -1.66
C THR A 136 -2.22 -17.02 -0.97
N GLU A 137 -3.09 -17.29 0.00
CA GLU A 137 -3.67 -16.23 0.84
C GLU A 137 -2.59 -15.43 1.58
N VAL A 138 -1.54 -16.10 2.01
CA VAL A 138 -0.41 -15.51 2.74
C VAL A 138 0.32 -14.45 1.90
N GLU A 139 0.44 -14.65 0.58
CA GLU A 139 1.01 -13.65 -0.33
C GLU A 139 0.15 -12.38 -0.40
N TYR A 140 -1.18 -12.50 -0.39
CA TYR A 140 -2.07 -11.33 -0.37
C TYR A 140 -2.08 -10.63 1.00
N VAL A 141 -2.02 -11.38 2.09
CA VAL A 141 -2.04 -10.83 3.45
C VAL A 141 -0.76 -10.04 3.74
N TYR A 142 0.40 -10.63 3.46
CA TYR A 142 1.69 -10.07 3.87
C TYR A 142 2.51 -9.44 2.75
N GLY A 143 2.13 -9.66 1.49
CA GLY A 143 2.83 -9.15 0.32
C GLY A 143 3.78 -10.19 -0.28
N GLY A 144 3.44 -10.68 -1.47
CA GLY A 144 4.20 -11.75 -2.12
C GLY A 144 5.63 -11.35 -2.45
N GLU A 145 5.87 -10.09 -2.84
CA GLU A 145 7.21 -9.61 -3.13
C GLU A 145 8.01 -9.37 -1.83
N LEU A 146 7.36 -8.88 -0.76
CA LEU A 146 8.00 -8.77 0.57
C LEU A 146 8.44 -10.12 1.11
N LEU A 147 7.62 -11.17 0.94
CA LEU A 147 7.94 -12.53 1.36
C LEU A 147 9.11 -13.11 0.53
N ARG A 148 9.05 -13.01 -0.81
CA ARG A 148 10.08 -13.54 -1.71
C ARG A 148 11.44 -12.91 -1.49
N GLN A 149 11.50 -11.61 -1.27
CA GLN A 149 12.76 -10.90 -0.98
C GLN A 149 13.20 -11.02 0.49
N LYS A 150 12.47 -11.78 1.31
CA LYS A 150 12.74 -11.94 2.75
C LYS A 150 12.90 -10.59 3.47
N HIS A 151 11.97 -9.66 3.20
CA HIS A 151 12.07 -8.27 3.66
C HIS A 151 12.27 -8.16 5.17
N PRO A 152 13.31 -7.48 5.68
CA PRO A 152 13.67 -7.49 7.10
C PRO A 152 12.61 -6.85 8.00
N VAL A 153 11.97 -5.76 7.55
CA VAL A 153 10.92 -5.07 8.33
C VAL A 153 9.66 -5.95 8.42
N LEU A 154 9.30 -6.68 7.34
CA LEU A 154 8.21 -7.64 7.41
C LEU A 154 8.52 -8.76 8.40
N LYS A 155 9.75 -9.28 8.42
CA LYS A 155 10.18 -10.31 9.40
C LYS A 155 10.00 -9.81 10.83
N GLN A 156 10.41 -8.57 11.11
CA GLN A 156 10.24 -7.94 12.42
C GLN A 156 8.76 -7.83 12.79
N TYR A 157 7.92 -7.34 11.86
CA TYR A 157 6.47 -7.25 12.02
C TYR A 157 5.86 -8.61 12.37
N LEU A 158 6.14 -9.65 11.55
CA LEU A 158 5.60 -10.99 11.74
C LEU A 158 5.95 -11.57 13.11
N LYS A 159 7.22 -11.47 13.52
CA LYS A 159 7.67 -11.95 14.85
C LYS A 159 6.99 -11.20 15.98
N GLY A 160 6.88 -9.88 15.88
CA GLY A 160 6.21 -9.06 16.90
C GLY A 160 4.72 -9.39 17.03
N GLN A 161 4.02 -9.55 15.89
CA GLN A 161 2.61 -9.94 15.89
C GLN A 161 2.40 -11.39 16.38
N GLN A 162 3.31 -12.28 16.05
CA GLN A 162 3.26 -13.67 16.51
C GLN A 162 3.35 -13.75 18.05
N GLN A 163 4.31 -13.07 18.65
CA GLN A 163 4.46 -13.04 20.12
C GLN A 163 3.24 -12.44 20.84
N LYS A 164 2.66 -11.36 20.27
CA LYS A 164 1.43 -10.76 20.82
C LYS A 164 0.25 -11.74 20.74
N ALA A 165 0.11 -12.43 19.62
CA ALA A 165 -0.96 -13.39 19.41
C ALA A 165 -0.86 -14.60 20.33
N GLU A 166 0.33 -15.14 20.54
CA GLU A 166 0.57 -16.26 21.46
C GLU A 166 0.23 -15.89 22.92
N LYS A 167 0.67 -14.73 23.39
CA LYS A 167 0.30 -14.22 24.72
C LYS A 167 -1.21 -14.03 24.88
N LEU A 168 -1.88 -13.51 23.85
CA LEU A 168 -3.33 -13.35 23.86
C LEU A 168 -4.03 -14.71 23.88
N LEU A 169 -3.55 -15.68 23.11
CA LEU A 169 -4.08 -17.03 23.08
C LEU A 169 -4.03 -17.69 24.45
N GLU A 170 -2.90 -17.60 25.15
CA GLU A 170 -2.75 -18.09 26.52
C GLU A 170 -3.74 -17.46 27.50
N SER A 171 -4.06 -16.19 27.32
CA SER A 171 -5.04 -15.50 28.16
C SER A 171 -6.48 -15.93 27.85
N LEU A 172 -6.82 -16.13 26.59
CA LEU A 172 -8.15 -16.55 26.14
C LEU A 172 -8.47 -17.99 26.55
N GLN A 173 -7.48 -18.87 26.59
CA GLN A 173 -7.65 -20.27 27.04
C GLN A 173 -8.10 -20.41 28.49
N LYS A 174 -7.96 -19.37 29.31
CA LYS A 174 -8.44 -19.34 30.71
C LYS A 174 -9.91 -18.95 30.81
N SER A 175 -10.57 -18.61 29.69
CA SER A 175 -11.97 -18.16 29.64
C SER A 175 -12.83 -19.16 28.87
N GLU A 176 -13.96 -19.58 29.46
CA GLU A 176 -14.88 -20.55 28.86
C GLU A 176 -16.03 -19.90 28.06
N THR A 177 -16.04 -18.57 27.91
CA THR A 177 -17.11 -17.86 27.19
C THR A 177 -17.12 -18.17 25.69
N GLU A 178 -18.30 -18.19 25.07
CA GLU A 178 -18.44 -18.41 23.63
C GLU A 178 -17.67 -17.36 22.79
N SER A 179 -17.61 -16.14 23.26
CA SER A 179 -16.83 -15.07 22.61
C SER A 179 -15.32 -15.39 22.65
N ALA A 180 -14.81 -15.91 23.79
CA ALA A 180 -13.42 -16.31 23.92
C ALA A 180 -13.08 -17.50 23.00
N LYS A 181 -13.98 -18.49 22.91
CA LYS A 181 -13.82 -19.65 22.01
C LYS A 181 -13.74 -19.20 20.55
N LYS A 182 -14.67 -18.33 20.12
CA LYS A 182 -14.67 -17.78 18.76
C LYS A 182 -13.36 -17.03 18.47
N ARG A 183 -12.96 -16.12 19.37
CA ARG A 183 -11.72 -15.36 19.21
C ARG A 183 -10.47 -16.25 19.22
N THR A 184 -10.48 -17.31 20.01
CA THR A 184 -9.42 -18.33 20.02
C THR A 184 -9.25 -18.98 18.65
N ALA A 185 -10.35 -19.41 18.02
CA ALA A 185 -10.30 -20.03 16.69
C ALA A 185 -9.77 -19.08 15.61
N GLU A 186 -10.24 -17.81 15.59
CA GLU A 186 -9.74 -16.77 14.71
C GLU A 186 -8.23 -16.54 14.90
N LEU A 187 -7.80 -16.44 16.15
CA LEU A 187 -6.41 -16.18 16.50
C LEU A 187 -5.49 -17.36 16.13
N GLN A 188 -5.97 -18.59 16.27
CA GLN A 188 -5.24 -19.78 15.81
C GLN A 188 -5.02 -19.77 14.30
N GLN A 189 -6.01 -19.34 13.53
CA GLN A 189 -5.88 -19.17 12.08
C GLN A 189 -4.87 -18.08 11.72
N GLU A 190 -4.92 -16.92 12.40
CA GLU A 190 -3.94 -15.86 12.22
C GLU A 190 -2.52 -16.30 12.55
N ILE A 191 -2.35 -17.08 13.62
CA ILE A 191 -1.07 -17.67 14.03
C ILE A 191 -0.54 -18.63 12.95
N ALA A 192 -1.41 -19.48 12.40
CA ALA A 192 -1.04 -20.42 11.34
C ALA A 192 -0.56 -19.68 10.09
N GLN A 193 -1.29 -18.68 9.65
CA GLN A 193 -0.90 -17.84 8.50
C GLN A 193 0.44 -17.13 8.73
N ARG A 194 0.70 -16.62 9.94
CA ARG A 194 1.98 -15.99 10.25
C ARG A 194 3.14 -16.99 10.26
N LYS A 195 2.90 -18.22 10.75
CA LYS A 195 3.90 -19.29 10.68
C LYS A 195 4.23 -19.63 9.23
N GLU A 196 3.23 -19.72 8.36
CA GLU A 196 3.44 -19.93 6.93
C GLU A 196 4.27 -18.78 6.32
N ALA A 197 3.96 -17.52 6.67
CA ALA A 197 4.75 -16.36 6.23
C ALA A 197 6.19 -16.40 6.77
N LEU A 198 6.39 -16.80 8.01
CA LEU A 198 7.72 -16.91 8.61
C LEU A 198 8.56 -18.04 8.00
N ALA A 199 7.94 -19.09 7.46
CA ALA A 199 8.64 -20.16 6.76
C ALA A 199 9.39 -19.68 5.50
N TYR A 200 8.98 -18.56 4.87
CA TYR A 200 9.76 -17.92 3.80
C TYR A 200 11.14 -17.46 4.25
N TYR A 201 11.33 -17.23 5.54
CA TYR A 201 12.60 -16.78 6.12
C TYR A 201 13.46 -17.93 6.66
N GLU A 202 12.93 -19.16 6.70
CA GLU A 202 13.59 -20.38 7.13
C GLU A 202 14.04 -21.13 5.87
N GLY A 203 15.25 -21.06 5.51
CA GLY A 203 15.82 -21.75 4.37
C GLY A 203 16.72 -20.82 3.58
N GLU A 204 17.97 -21.13 3.64
CA GLU A 204 18.98 -20.74 2.65
C GLU A 204 18.92 -21.63 1.43
#